data_3bf5e695c2ab1f7382af68cdcf75f74f
#
_entry.id   3bf5e695c2ab1f7382af68cdcf75f74f
#
_cell.length_a   1.000
_cell.length_b   1.000
_cell.length_c   1.000
_cell.angle_alpha   90.00
_cell.angle_beta   90.00
_cell.angle_gamma   90.00
#
_symmetry.space_group_name_H-M   'P 1'
#
loop_
_entity.id
_entity.type
_entity.pdbx_description
1 polymer ?
#
loop_
_entity_poly.entity_id
_entity_poly.type
_entity_poly.pdbx_seq_one_letter_code
_entity_poly.pdbx_strand_id
1 'polypeptide(L)'
;MQWLSNLSFNDYFFGFAFLYPLFMAWLWIAGGIWFYLKREYKQNEIPQPSEHACSILIPCFNEEEQVRETIKYAMQTQYPDFEVIAINDGSSDKTAQILDELQQVYPRLRVVHLAENQGKAYALRAGAMVSQH
;
A
#
# COMPACT_ATOMS: atom_id res chain seq x y z
N MET A 1 -27.20 -2.20 -51.85
CA MET A 1 -26.99 -3.27 -50.82
C MET A 1 -26.31 -4.54 -51.41
N GLN A 2 -25.60 -4.46 -52.52
CA GLN A 2 -24.92 -5.62 -53.17
C GLN A 2 -23.48 -5.84 -52.71
N TRP A 3 -22.94 -5.00 -51.82
CA TRP A 3 -21.55 -5.08 -51.33
C TRP A 3 -21.32 -6.19 -50.29
N LEU A 4 -22.36 -6.54 -49.53
CA LEU A 4 -22.24 -7.52 -48.44
C LEU A 4 -22.33 -8.99 -48.91
N SER A 5 -22.79 -9.22 -50.16
CA SER A 5 -22.98 -10.59 -50.69
C SER A 5 -21.73 -11.23 -51.27
N ASN A 6 -20.62 -10.48 -51.42
CA ASN A 6 -19.37 -10.96 -52.03
C ASN A 6 -18.20 -11.06 -51.01
N LEU A 7 -18.47 -10.90 -49.70
CA LEU A 7 -17.44 -11.02 -48.70
C LEU A 7 -17.03 -12.48 -48.49
N SER A 8 -15.77 -12.75 -48.65
CA SER A 8 -15.13 -14.08 -48.35
C SER A 8 -15.00 -14.29 -46.86
N PHE A 9 -14.89 -15.53 -46.41
CA PHE A 9 -14.58 -15.84 -45.01
C PHE A 9 -13.30 -15.10 -44.54
N ASN A 10 -12.32 -14.94 -45.39
CA ASN A 10 -11.09 -14.20 -45.09
C ASN A 10 -11.38 -12.71 -44.77
N ASP A 11 -12.33 -12.08 -45.47
CA ASP A 11 -12.66 -10.67 -45.23
C ASP A 11 -13.29 -10.48 -43.85
N TYR A 12 -14.15 -11.40 -43.44
CA TYR A 12 -14.72 -11.39 -42.08
C TYR A 12 -13.65 -11.64 -41.00
N PHE A 13 -12.74 -12.61 -41.26
CA PHE A 13 -11.65 -12.92 -40.34
C PHE A 13 -10.69 -11.74 -40.17
N PHE A 14 -10.23 -11.15 -41.27
CA PHE A 14 -9.36 -9.97 -41.20
C PHE A 14 -10.07 -8.76 -40.62
N GLY A 15 -11.33 -8.53 -40.98
CA GLY A 15 -12.15 -7.46 -40.41
C GLY A 15 -12.25 -7.60 -38.88
N PHE A 16 -12.55 -8.80 -38.40
CA PHE A 16 -12.59 -9.07 -36.96
C PHE A 16 -11.21 -8.89 -36.31
N ALA A 17 -10.14 -9.45 -36.90
CA ALA A 17 -8.80 -9.39 -36.36
C ALA A 17 -8.28 -7.95 -36.20
N PHE A 18 -8.67 -7.03 -37.09
CA PHE A 18 -8.29 -5.62 -37.03
C PHE A 18 -9.27 -4.76 -36.21
N LEU A 19 -10.56 -4.94 -36.40
CA LEU A 19 -11.56 -4.08 -35.76
C LEU A 19 -11.77 -4.40 -34.28
N TYR A 20 -11.65 -5.67 -33.88
CA TYR A 20 -11.84 -6.06 -32.49
C TYR A 20 -10.79 -5.45 -31.53
N PRO A 21 -9.48 -5.52 -31.82
CA PRO A 21 -8.48 -4.86 -30.98
C PRO A 21 -8.67 -3.33 -30.92
N LEU A 22 -9.01 -2.70 -32.04
CA LEU A 22 -9.28 -1.26 -32.09
C LEU A 22 -10.49 -0.88 -31.25
N PHE A 23 -11.57 -1.66 -31.34
CA PHE A 23 -12.78 -1.44 -30.53
C PHE A 23 -12.46 -1.62 -29.03
N MET A 24 -11.72 -2.68 -28.67
CA MET A 24 -11.32 -2.92 -27.29
C MET A 24 -10.38 -1.82 -26.77
N ALA A 25 -9.41 -1.39 -27.56
CA ALA A 25 -8.53 -0.27 -27.18
C ALA A 25 -9.34 1.00 -26.92
N TRP A 26 -10.29 1.32 -27.78
CA TRP A 26 -11.16 2.49 -27.60
C TRP A 26 -12.01 2.38 -26.33
N LEU A 27 -12.56 1.20 -26.06
CA LEU A 27 -13.37 0.93 -24.87
C LEU A 27 -12.56 1.10 -23.58
N TRP A 28 -11.32 0.61 -23.57
CA TRP A 28 -10.40 0.78 -22.44
C TRP A 28 -9.99 2.24 -22.23
N ILE A 29 -9.71 2.96 -23.30
CA ILE A 29 -9.38 4.39 -23.23
C ILE A 29 -10.59 5.19 -22.72
N ALA A 30 -11.78 4.96 -23.25
CA ALA A 30 -13.01 5.63 -22.80
C ALA A 30 -13.31 5.31 -21.32
N GLY A 31 -13.15 4.05 -20.92
CA GLY A 31 -13.29 3.62 -19.52
C GLY A 31 -12.28 4.29 -18.59
N GLY A 32 -11.00 4.37 -19.00
CA GLY A 32 -9.93 5.05 -18.26
C GLY A 32 -10.21 6.55 -18.08
N ILE A 33 -10.63 7.23 -19.16
CA ILE A 33 -11.01 8.65 -19.10
C ILE A 33 -12.21 8.85 -18.19
N TRP A 34 -13.25 8.00 -18.32
CA TRP A 34 -14.43 8.06 -17.45
C TRP A 34 -14.07 7.88 -15.97
N PHE A 35 -13.21 6.89 -15.65
CA PHE A 35 -12.74 6.64 -14.30
C PHE A 35 -11.96 7.83 -13.75
N TYR A 36 -11.02 8.37 -14.54
CA TYR A 36 -10.24 9.55 -14.19
C TYR A 36 -11.14 10.75 -13.87
N LEU A 37 -12.08 11.08 -14.76
CA LEU A 37 -12.99 12.21 -14.57
C LEU A 37 -13.93 12.03 -13.38
N LYS A 38 -14.36 10.80 -13.10
CA LYS A 38 -15.32 10.51 -12.03
C LYS A 38 -14.68 10.41 -10.65
N ARG A 39 -13.47 9.86 -10.58
CA ARG A 39 -12.81 9.55 -9.29
C ARG A 39 -11.60 10.42 -8.98
N GLU A 40 -10.73 10.63 -9.92
CA GLU A 40 -9.46 11.31 -9.66
C GLU A 40 -9.57 12.83 -9.83
N TYR A 41 -10.32 13.31 -10.82
CA TYR A 41 -10.46 14.75 -11.05
C TYR A 41 -11.13 15.49 -9.87
N LYS A 42 -12.01 14.82 -9.11
CA LYS A 42 -12.66 15.37 -7.91
C LYS A 42 -11.83 15.25 -6.64
N GLN A 43 -10.76 14.46 -6.65
CA GLN A 43 -9.92 14.17 -5.46
C GLN A 43 -8.75 15.15 -5.29
N ASN A 44 -8.65 16.21 -6.07
CA ASN A 44 -7.62 17.24 -5.94
C ASN A 44 -7.79 18.19 -4.73
N GLU A 45 -8.82 18.01 -3.91
CA GLU A 45 -8.77 18.54 -2.57
C GLU A 45 -7.94 17.56 -1.73
N ILE A 46 -6.65 17.90 -1.50
CA ILE A 46 -5.85 17.24 -0.48
C ILE A 46 -6.71 17.30 0.78
N PRO A 47 -7.21 16.15 1.29
CA PRO A 47 -7.99 16.18 2.53
C PRO A 47 -7.14 16.92 3.56
N GLN A 48 -7.70 17.97 4.17
CA GLN A 48 -7.04 18.59 5.30
C GLN A 48 -6.68 17.46 6.27
N PRO A 49 -5.49 17.47 6.88
CA PRO A 49 -5.10 16.44 7.83
C PRO A 49 -6.27 16.27 8.81
N SER A 50 -6.89 15.10 8.80
CA SER A 50 -7.96 14.84 9.75
C SER A 50 -7.36 15.03 11.14
N GLU A 51 -8.07 15.68 12.05
CA GLU A 51 -7.64 15.85 13.45
C GLU A 51 -7.57 14.50 14.20
N HIS A 52 -7.75 13.40 13.48
CA HIS A 52 -7.73 12.05 14.06
C HIS A 52 -6.28 11.58 14.22
N ALA A 53 -5.94 11.21 15.42
CA ALA A 53 -4.69 10.55 15.73
C ALA A 53 -4.53 9.24 14.94
N CYS A 54 -3.31 8.85 14.62
CA CYS A 54 -3.04 7.63 13.87
C CYS A 54 -1.90 6.80 14.47
N SER A 55 -1.98 5.48 14.32
CA SER A 55 -0.95 4.54 14.74
C SER A 55 -0.26 3.94 13.51
N ILE A 56 1.06 4.07 13.43
CA ILE A 56 1.90 3.48 12.37
C ILE A 56 2.46 2.16 12.91
N LEU A 57 2.03 1.04 12.33
CA LEU A 57 2.44 -0.30 12.74
C LEU A 57 3.59 -0.80 11.85
N ILE A 58 4.73 -1.14 12.45
CA ILE A 58 5.93 -1.58 11.74
C ILE A 58 6.32 -2.97 12.26
N PRO A 59 5.98 -4.06 11.54
CA PRO A 59 6.45 -5.39 11.89
C PRO A 59 7.90 -5.56 11.48
N CYS A 60 8.75 -6.01 12.40
CA CYS A 60 10.18 -6.20 12.22
C CYS A 60 10.57 -7.67 12.50
N PHE A 61 11.32 -8.29 11.61
CA PHE A 61 11.85 -9.62 11.80
C PHE A 61 13.24 -9.75 11.18
N ASN A 62 14.28 -9.92 12.03
CA ASN A 62 15.68 -10.02 11.62
C ASN A 62 16.13 -8.86 10.70
N GLU A 63 15.92 -7.64 11.17
CA GLU A 63 16.21 -6.39 10.42
C GLU A 63 17.27 -5.53 11.13
N GLU A 64 18.25 -6.12 11.81
CA GLU A 64 19.24 -5.38 12.60
C GLU A 64 19.98 -4.30 11.83
N GLU A 65 20.19 -4.48 10.52
CA GLU A 65 20.87 -3.52 9.67
C GLU A 65 19.98 -2.32 9.26
N GLN A 66 18.65 -2.51 9.14
CA GLN A 66 17.74 -1.56 8.53
C GLN A 66 16.76 -0.93 9.53
N VAL A 67 16.45 -1.60 10.62
CA VAL A 67 15.42 -1.19 11.58
C VAL A 67 15.64 0.23 12.12
N ARG A 68 16.89 0.61 12.36
CA ARG A 68 17.24 1.93 12.88
C ARG A 68 16.88 3.04 11.90
N GLU A 69 17.12 2.82 10.61
CA GLU A 69 16.79 3.77 9.56
C GLU A 69 15.27 3.82 9.31
N THR A 70 14.61 2.69 9.30
CA THR A 70 13.14 2.56 9.17
C THR A 70 12.42 3.35 10.25
N ILE A 71 12.79 3.17 11.52
CA ILE A 71 12.17 3.92 12.62
C ILE A 71 12.47 5.40 12.52
N LYS A 72 13.70 5.78 12.18
CA LYS A 72 14.06 7.20 11.99
C LYS A 72 13.17 7.87 10.93
N TYR A 73 12.94 7.23 9.78
CA TYR A 73 12.06 7.77 8.75
C TYR A 73 10.60 7.83 9.20
N ALA A 74 10.11 6.81 9.89
CA ALA A 74 8.76 6.83 10.44
C ALA A 74 8.54 8.00 11.41
N MET A 75 9.55 8.33 12.23
CA MET A 75 9.51 9.47 13.15
C MET A 75 9.55 10.84 12.49
N GLN A 76 9.97 10.93 11.22
CA GLN A 76 9.97 12.18 10.43
C GLN A 76 8.60 12.49 9.81
N THR A 77 7.60 11.65 10.05
CA THR A 77 6.25 11.86 9.54
C THR A 77 5.70 13.21 10.02
N GLN A 78 5.29 14.05 9.06
CA GLN A 78 4.68 15.35 9.32
C GLN A 78 3.16 15.19 9.54
N TYR A 79 2.80 14.58 10.66
CA TYR A 79 1.41 14.43 11.06
C TYR A 79 1.23 14.92 12.51
N PRO A 80 0.13 15.66 12.83
CA PRO A 80 -0.01 16.34 14.12
C PRO A 80 0.02 15.37 15.31
N ASP A 81 -0.75 14.31 15.23
CA ASP A 81 -0.90 13.35 16.31
C ASP A 81 -0.74 11.92 15.79
N PHE A 82 0.42 11.31 16.08
CA PHE A 82 0.72 9.94 15.68
C PHE A 82 1.59 9.24 16.71
N GLU A 83 1.45 7.92 16.77
CA GLU A 83 2.38 7.02 17.42
C GLU A 83 2.98 6.05 16.41
N VAL A 84 4.15 5.53 16.71
CA VAL A 84 4.78 4.43 15.97
C VAL A 84 4.88 3.22 16.88
N ILE A 85 4.38 2.08 16.42
CA ILE A 85 4.45 0.81 17.14
C ILE A 85 5.31 -0.14 16.32
N ALA A 86 6.52 -0.41 16.79
CA ALA A 86 7.41 -1.41 16.23
C ALA A 86 7.12 -2.77 16.87
N ILE A 87 6.83 -3.77 16.05
CA ILE A 87 6.49 -5.12 16.51
C ILE A 87 7.63 -6.06 16.13
N ASN A 88 8.44 -6.46 17.10
CA ASN A 88 9.45 -7.48 16.90
C ASN A 88 8.80 -8.86 16.88
N ASP A 89 8.76 -9.49 15.72
CA ASP A 89 8.14 -10.81 15.51
C ASP A 89 9.13 -11.94 15.78
N GLY A 90 9.62 -12.02 17.03
CA GLY A 90 10.51 -13.10 17.47
C GLY A 90 11.86 -13.12 16.74
N SER A 91 12.48 -11.96 16.51
CA SER A 91 13.82 -11.88 15.89
C SER A 91 14.89 -12.59 16.72
N SER A 92 15.84 -13.23 16.03
CA SER A 92 16.99 -13.93 16.62
C SER A 92 18.29 -13.11 16.58
N ASP A 93 18.29 -11.99 15.86
CA ASP A 93 19.40 -11.04 15.73
C ASP A 93 19.29 -9.89 16.75
N LYS A 94 20.01 -8.80 16.55
CA LYS A 94 20.00 -7.63 17.44
C LYS A 94 18.80 -6.70 17.24
N THR A 95 17.82 -7.04 16.40
CA THR A 95 16.65 -6.20 16.13
C THR A 95 15.93 -5.80 17.42
N ALA A 96 15.69 -6.74 18.33
CA ALA A 96 15.03 -6.46 19.60
C ALA A 96 15.78 -5.41 20.43
N GLN A 97 17.08 -5.60 20.62
CA GLN A 97 17.92 -4.66 21.38
C GLN A 97 17.92 -3.25 20.75
N ILE A 98 18.03 -3.18 19.42
CA ILE A 98 18.02 -1.88 18.71
C ILE A 98 16.69 -1.16 18.88
N LEU A 99 15.57 -1.88 18.84
CA LEU A 99 14.25 -1.31 19.08
C LEU A 99 14.10 -0.76 20.49
N ASP A 100 14.60 -1.46 21.51
CA ASP A 100 14.59 -0.99 22.90
C ASP A 100 15.42 0.27 23.09
N GLU A 101 16.58 0.35 22.46
CA GLU A 101 17.42 1.55 22.44
C GLU A 101 16.67 2.74 21.81
N LEU A 102 16.02 2.51 20.67
CA LEU A 102 15.28 3.54 19.96
C LEU A 102 14.05 4.02 20.73
N GLN A 103 13.37 3.14 21.46
CA GLN A 103 12.24 3.51 22.31
C GLN A 103 12.64 4.51 23.41
N GLN A 104 13.85 4.42 23.92
CA GLN A 104 14.36 5.38 24.92
C GLN A 104 14.63 6.77 24.31
N VAL A 105 14.92 6.81 23.00
CA VAL A 105 15.22 8.06 22.28
C VAL A 105 13.95 8.74 21.77
N TYR A 106 12.95 7.96 21.32
CA TYR A 106 11.75 8.48 20.67
C TYR A 106 10.52 8.28 21.54
N PRO A 107 9.97 9.34 22.17
CA PRO A 107 8.81 9.24 23.07
C PRO A 107 7.53 8.73 22.38
N ARG A 108 7.42 8.89 21.06
CA ARG A 108 6.28 8.42 20.26
C ARG A 108 6.45 6.99 19.75
N LEU A 109 7.59 6.34 20.02
CA LEU A 109 7.84 4.96 19.66
C LEU A 109 7.44 4.03 20.82
N ARG A 110 6.64 3.04 20.49
CA ARG A 110 6.32 1.91 21.39
C ARG A 110 6.83 0.63 20.74
N VAL A 111 7.38 -0.25 21.55
CA VAL A 111 7.91 -1.54 21.07
C VAL A 111 7.11 -2.68 21.68
N VAL A 112 6.76 -3.65 20.85
CA VAL A 112 6.08 -4.89 21.25
C VAL A 112 6.96 -6.06 20.82
N HIS A 113 7.31 -6.94 21.76
CA HIS A 113 8.07 -8.15 21.47
C HIS A 113 7.15 -9.37 21.48
N LEU A 114 7.13 -10.13 20.39
CA LEU A 114 6.51 -11.44 20.33
C LEU A 114 7.55 -12.50 20.71
N ALA A 115 7.14 -13.53 21.44
CA ALA A 115 8.03 -14.59 21.90
C ALA A 115 8.58 -15.44 20.74
N GLU A 116 7.80 -15.61 19.69
CA GLU A 116 8.13 -16.43 18.52
C GLU A 116 7.63 -15.77 17.25
N ASN A 117 8.28 -16.05 16.13
CA ASN A 117 7.82 -15.58 14.81
C ASN A 117 6.52 -16.28 14.43
N GLN A 118 5.47 -15.49 14.29
CA GLN A 118 4.14 -15.93 13.84
C GLN A 118 3.73 -15.32 12.51
N GLY A 119 4.62 -14.54 11.91
CA GLY A 119 4.45 -13.91 10.60
C GLY A 119 3.78 -12.53 10.67
N LYS A 120 3.98 -11.79 9.59
CA LYS A 120 3.59 -10.37 9.45
C LYS A 120 2.15 -10.08 9.85
N ALA A 121 1.20 -10.95 9.46
CA ALA A 121 -0.22 -10.73 9.74
C ALA A 121 -0.53 -10.78 11.25
N TYR A 122 0.11 -11.72 11.96
CA TYR A 122 -0.04 -11.83 13.41
C TYR A 122 0.64 -10.65 14.14
N ALA A 123 1.84 -10.28 13.72
CA ALA A 123 2.55 -9.13 14.26
C ALA A 123 1.71 -7.85 14.11
N LEU A 124 1.15 -7.57 12.93
CA LEU A 124 0.28 -6.42 12.69
C LEU A 124 -0.98 -6.47 13.57
N ARG A 125 -1.59 -7.65 13.76
CA ARG A 125 -2.72 -7.81 14.66
C ARG A 125 -2.35 -7.50 16.11
N ALA A 126 -1.20 -7.99 16.57
CA ALA A 126 -0.71 -7.70 17.92
C ALA A 126 -0.47 -6.19 18.10
N GLY A 127 0.14 -5.52 17.12
CA GLY A 127 0.31 -4.07 17.11
C GLY A 127 -1.01 -3.32 17.17
N ALA A 128 -2.01 -3.73 16.39
CA ALA A 128 -3.34 -3.11 16.40
C ALA A 128 -4.08 -3.28 17.73
N MET A 129 -3.84 -4.37 18.47
CA MET A 129 -4.45 -4.55 19.80
C MET A 129 -3.87 -3.64 20.88
N VAL A 130 -2.67 -3.13 20.69
CA VAL A 130 -2.02 -2.22 21.65
C VAL A 130 -2.01 -0.76 21.18
N SER A 131 -2.50 -0.50 19.95
CA SER A 131 -2.62 0.87 19.43
C SER A 131 -3.61 1.67 20.26
N GLN A 132 -3.36 2.98 20.34
CA GLN A 132 -4.22 3.93 21.08
C GLN A 132 -5.20 4.64 20.15
N HIS A 133 -5.00 4.49 18.83
CA HIS A 133 -5.77 5.19 17.81
C HIS A 133 -6.31 4.24 16.76
#